data_7eca1cc62f0cdc2082a4117f73dfed81
#
_entry.id   7eca1cc62f0cdc2082a4117f73dfed81
#
_cell.length_a   1.000
_cell.length_b   1.000
_cell.length_c   1.000
_cell.angle_alpha   90.00
_cell.angle_beta   90.00
_cell.angle_gamma   90.00
#
_symmetry.space_group_name_H-M   'P 1'
#
loop_
_entity.id
_entity.type
_entity.pdbx_description
1 polymer ?
#
loop_
_entity_poly.entity_id
_entity_poly.type
_entity_poly.pdbx_seq_one_letter_code
_entity_poly.pdbx_strand_id
1 'polypeptide(L)'
;MAAVAVLLVLIGAMAGWLGWHTFRDTQTQRLHDLFLQTGRQGAVNLTTMNFEHVDADIQRVLDISAGAFYEDFQKRARAFGDVVKKTQSMTEGTITEAGIESISGDSARVLVAVAVKTSNLAAPQQLPRLWRMRIDVQKIGQIAKVTNVGFVA
;
A
#
# COMPACT_ATOMS: atom_id res chain seq x y z
N MET A 1 -43.66 -30.59 23.62
CA MET A 1 -43.13 -29.32 24.15
C MET A 1 -41.62 -29.33 24.29
N ALA A 2 -41.00 -30.32 24.97
CA ALA A 2 -39.54 -30.42 25.16
C ALA A 2 -38.76 -30.50 23.82
N ALA A 3 -39.22 -31.29 22.85
CA ALA A 3 -38.56 -31.42 21.54
C ALA A 3 -38.52 -30.11 20.73
N VAL A 4 -39.58 -29.28 20.81
CA VAL A 4 -39.61 -27.99 20.12
C VAL A 4 -38.65 -27.00 20.78
N ALA A 5 -38.52 -27.01 22.10
CA ALA A 5 -37.56 -26.16 22.82
C ALA A 5 -36.13 -26.51 22.49
N VAL A 6 -35.79 -27.79 22.39
CA VAL A 6 -34.46 -28.26 21.99
C VAL A 6 -34.13 -27.85 20.55
N LEU A 7 -35.10 -27.96 19.64
CA LEU A 7 -34.93 -27.55 18.25
C LEU A 7 -34.63 -26.03 18.12
N LEU A 8 -35.35 -25.21 18.86
CA LEU A 8 -35.14 -23.76 18.87
C LEU A 8 -33.76 -23.35 19.43
N VAL A 9 -33.29 -24.07 20.46
CA VAL A 9 -31.96 -23.82 21.03
C VAL A 9 -30.83 -24.20 20.01
N LEU A 10 -31.01 -25.32 19.29
CA LEU A 10 -30.06 -25.74 18.27
C LEU A 10 -30.02 -24.78 17.08
N ILE A 11 -31.17 -24.28 16.64
CA ILE A 11 -31.22 -23.27 15.56
C ILE A 11 -30.58 -21.95 16.00
N GLY A 12 -30.83 -21.51 17.24
CA GLY A 12 -30.23 -20.31 17.82
C GLY A 12 -28.69 -20.45 17.96
N ALA A 13 -28.18 -21.60 18.40
CA ALA A 13 -26.78 -21.87 18.50
C ALA A 13 -26.08 -21.91 17.12
N MET A 14 -26.73 -22.52 16.13
CA MET A 14 -26.23 -22.55 14.73
C MET A 14 -26.20 -21.13 14.11
N ALA A 15 -27.26 -20.36 14.29
CA ALA A 15 -27.31 -18.99 13.77
C ALA A 15 -26.26 -18.07 14.43
N GLY A 16 -26.06 -18.21 15.76
CA GLY A 16 -25.00 -17.50 16.48
C GLY A 16 -23.60 -17.89 16.03
N TRP A 17 -23.36 -19.18 15.79
CA TRP A 17 -22.06 -19.67 15.31
C TRP A 17 -21.77 -19.25 13.87
N LEU A 18 -22.75 -19.31 12.96
CA LEU A 18 -22.59 -18.79 11.61
C LEU A 18 -22.37 -17.27 11.58
N GLY A 19 -23.11 -16.49 12.39
CA GLY A 19 -22.95 -15.05 12.49
C GLY A 19 -21.55 -14.63 12.96
N TRP A 20 -20.98 -15.37 13.92
CA TRP A 20 -19.62 -15.11 14.40
C TRP A 20 -18.55 -15.43 13.34
N HIS A 21 -18.73 -16.50 12.57
CA HIS A 21 -17.79 -16.87 11.51
C HIS A 21 -17.75 -15.83 10.39
N THR A 22 -18.90 -15.41 9.90
CA THR A 22 -19.00 -14.40 8.84
C THR A 22 -18.46 -13.03 9.27
N PHE A 23 -18.59 -12.67 10.55
CA PHE A 23 -18.07 -11.40 11.07
C PHE A 23 -16.54 -11.38 11.12
N ARG A 24 -15.92 -12.49 11.51
CA ARG A 24 -14.45 -12.62 11.50
C ARG A 24 -13.87 -12.58 10.09
N ASP A 25 -14.48 -13.27 9.15
CA ASP A 25 -14.03 -13.33 7.76
C ASP A 25 -14.08 -11.94 7.11
N THR A 26 -15.14 -11.17 7.38
CA THR A 26 -15.29 -9.80 6.87
C THR A 26 -14.22 -8.84 7.42
N GLN A 27 -13.84 -8.97 8.70
CA GLN A 27 -12.79 -8.11 9.28
C GLN A 27 -11.41 -8.46 8.73
N THR A 28 -11.12 -9.75 8.55
CA THR A 28 -9.85 -10.19 7.97
C THR A 28 -9.71 -9.73 6.52
N GLN A 29 -10.78 -9.83 5.74
CA GLN A 29 -10.81 -9.34 4.37
C GLN A 29 -10.60 -7.83 4.29
N ARG A 30 -11.28 -7.04 5.12
CA ARG A 30 -11.10 -5.58 5.16
C ARG A 30 -9.66 -5.19 5.50
N LEU A 31 -9.03 -5.88 6.43
CA LEU A 31 -7.64 -5.62 6.81
C LEU A 31 -6.69 -5.97 5.66
N HIS A 32 -6.93 -7.11 5.00
CA HIS A 32 -6.19 -7.53 3.82
C HIS A 32 -6.28 -6.48 2.68
N ASP A 33 -7.50 -6.03 2.40
CA ASP A 33 -7.74 -5.02 1.36
C ASP A 33 -7.09 -3.68 1.72
N LEU A 34 -7.16 -3.26 2.98
CA LEU A 34 -6.51 -2.06 3.47
C LEU A 34 -5.00 -2.10 3.25
N PHE A 35 -4.34 -3.19 3.61
CA PHE A 35 -2.90 -3.35 3.43
C PHE A 35 -2.52 -3.38 1.94
N LEU A 36 -3.25 -4.16 1.14
CA LEU A 36 -2.99 -4.27 -0.29
C LEU A 36 -3.15 -2.92 -1.00
N GLN A 37 -4.22 -2.19 -0.71
CA GLN A 37 -4.45 -0.85 -1.27
C GLN A 37 -3.39 0.15 -0.84
N THR A 38 -2.98 0.14 0.44
CA THR A 38 -1.92 1.02 0.94
C THR A 38 -0.58 0.73 0.27
N GLY A 39 -0.23 -0.55 0.10
CA GLY A 39 0.98 -0.95 -0.62
C GLY A 39 0.96 -0.50 -2.08
N ARG A 40 -0.17 -0.69 -2.76
CA ARG A 40 -0.37 -0.22 -4.14
C ARG A 40 -0.24 1.30 -4.26
N GLN A 41 -0.94 2.03 -3.40
CA GLN A 41 -0.88 3.49 -3.40
C GLN A 41 0.54 3.99 -3.09
N GLY A 42 1.25 3.33 -2.15
CA GLY A 42 2.64 3.60 -1.85
C GLY A 42 3.55 3.44 -3.07
N ALA A 43 3.40 2.33 -3.79
CA ALA A 43 4.16 2.08 -5.01
C ALA A 43 3.89 3.14 -6.09
N VAL A 44 2.63 3.49 -6.34
CA VAL A 44 2.26 4.54 -7.31
C VAL A 44 2.84 5.88 -6.92
N ASN A 45 2.67 6.32 -5.67
CA ASN A 45 3.16 7.61 -5.22
C ASN A 45 4.69 7.73 -5.32
N LEU A 46 5.42 6.62 -5.04
CA LEU A 46 6.88 6.59 -5.12
C LEU A 46 7.42 6.55 -6.56
N THR A 47 6.64 6.03 -7.48
CA THR A 47 7.06 5.84 -8.89
C THR A 47 6.45 6.85 -9.85
N THR A 48 5.54 7.72 -9.36
CA THR A 48 4.90 8.75 -10.18
C THR A 48 5.27 10.12 -9.65
N MET A 49 6.18 10.79 -10.35
CA MET A 49 6.70 12.11 -10.00
C MET A 49 6.78 12.99 -11.24
N ASN A 50 6.43 14.26 -11.09
CA ASN A 50 6.52 15.24 -12.16
C ASN A 50 7.23 16.49 -11.65
N PHE A 51 8.26 16.98 -12.38
CA PHE A 51 9.01 18.16 -11.98
C PHE A 51 8.14 19.42 -11.81
N GLU A 52 7.01 19.50 -12.50
CA GLU A 52 6.07 20.63 -12.38
C GLU A 52 5.32 20.62 -11.03
N HIS A 53 5.14 19.43 -10.42
CA HIS A 53 4.34 19.25 -9.22
C HIS A 53 5.09 18.48 -8.13
N VAL A 54 6.41 18.41 -8.22
CA VAL A 54 7.24 17.52 -7.36
C VAL A 54 7.03 17.77 -5.86
N ASP A 55 6.77 19.02 -5.45
CA ASP A 55 6.54 19.33 -4.04
C ASP A 55 5.24 18.68 -3.53
N ALA A 56 4.18 18.70 -4.36
CA ALA A 56 2.92 18.01 -4.06
C ALA A 56 3.09 16.48 -4.11
N ASP A 57 3.91 15.96 -5.03
CA ASP A 57 4.20 14.54 -5.16
C ASP A 57 4.96 14.02 -3.94
N ILE A 58 5.96 14.78 -3.47
CA ILE A 58 6.68 14.51 -2.22
C ILE A 58 5.72 14.49 -1.04
N GLN A 59 4.82 15.46 -0.94
CA GLN A 59 3.85 15.51 0.14
C GLN A 59 2.92 14.29 0.12
N ARG A 60 2.47 13.82 -1.05
CA ARG A 60 1.68 12.59 -1.17
C ARG A 60 2.40 11.35 -0.64
N VAL A 61 3.72 11.26 -0.85
CA VAL A 61 4.52 10.16 -0.28
C VAL A 61 4.58 10.29 1.24
N LEU A 62 4.84 11.48 1.77
CA LEU A 62 4.90 11.72 3.21
C LEU A 62 3.56 11.43 3.90
N ASP A 63 2.44 11.82 3.29
CA ASP A 63 1.09 11.65 3.86
C ASP A 63 0.72 10.19 4.09
N ILE A 64 1.24 9.28 3.26
CA ILE A 64 0.99 7.84 3.41
C ILE A 64 2.10 7.10 4.15
N SER A 65 3.14 7.80 4.59
CA SER A 65 4.31 7.24 5.25
C SER A 65 4.24 7.38 6.77
N ALA A 66 4.98 6.52 7.49
CA ALA A 66 5.14 6.59 8.93
C ALA A 66 6.51 6.02 9.36
N GLY A 67 6.87 6.27 10.63
CA GLY A 67 8.09 5.73 11.25
C GLY A 67 9.37 6.14 10.55
N ALA A 68 10.34 5.24 10.54
CA ALA A 68 11.68 5.51 9.99
C ALA A 68 11.64 5.91 8.51
N PHE A 69 10.74 5.31 7.71
CA PHE A 69 10.60 5.65 6.30
C PHE A 69 10.16 7.11 6.11
N TYR A 70 9.18 7.57 6.88
CA TYR A 70 8.75 8.98 6.87
C TYR A 70 9.91 9.93 7.18
N GLU A 71 10.63 9.66 8.28
CA GLU A 71 11.74 10.53 8.71
C GLU A 71 12.88 10.58 7.68
N ASP A 72 13.26 9.44 7.13
CA ASP A 72 14.33 9.35 6.15
C ASP A 72 13.96 9.96 4.81
N PHE A 73 12.71 9.80 4.38
CA PHE A 73 12.24 10.43 3.16
C PHE A 73 12.14 11.93 3.33
N GLN A 74 11.60 12.42 4.45
CA GLN A 74 11.49 13.84 4.77
C GLN A 74 12.85 14.55 4.78
N LYS A 75 13.88 13.94 5.37
CA LYS A 75 15.25 14.50 5.39
C LYS A 75 15.83 14.71 3.98
N ARG A 76 15.48 13.82 3.04
CA ARG A 76 16.00 13.84 1.66
C ARG A 76 15.07 14.54 0.67
N ALA A 77 13.83 14.81 1.05
CA ALA A 77 12.77 15.32 0.18
C ALA A 77 13.17 16.57 -0.59
N ARG A 78 13.79 17.56 0.08
CA ARG A 78 14.20 18.82 -0.55
C ARG A 78 15.26 18.60 -1.62
N ALA A 79 16.34 17.89 -1.28
CA ALA A 79 17.42 17.62 -2.24
C ALA A 79 16.93 16.79 -3.43
N PHE A 80 16.02 15.84 -3.19
CA PHE A 80 15.36 15.06 -4.22
C PHE A 80 14.52 15.95 -5.15
N GLY A 81 13.69 16.83 -4.59
CA GLY A 81 12.85 17.76 -5.35
C GLY A 81 13.68 18.71 -6.23
N ASP A 82 14.80 19.23 -5.70
CA ASP A 82 15.72 20.11 -6.44
C ASP A 82 16.33 19.37 -7.66
N VAL A 83 16.71 18.10 -7.49
CA VAL A 83 17.22 17.28 -8.61
C VAL A 83 16.14 17.05 -9.66
N VAL A 84 14.94 16.65 -9.25
CA VAL A 84 13.81 16.39 -10.16
C VAL A 84 13.47 17.63 -10.99
N LYS A 85 13.42 18.82 -10.35
CA LYS A 85 13.19 20.11 -11.02
C LYS A 85 14.31 20.44 -12.01
N LYS A 86 15.57 20.29 -11.57
CA LYS A 86 16.75 20.61 -12.40
C LYS A 86 16.86 19.75 -13.65
N THR A 87 16.53 18.47 -13.53
CA THR A 87 16.59 17.51 -14.65
C THR A 87 15.30 17.48 -15.48
N GLN A 88 14.25 18.21 -15.06
CA GLN A 88 12.90 18.12 -15.61
C GLN A 88 12.41 16.68 -15.74
N SER A 89 12.64 15.90 -14.67
CA SER A 89 12.29 14.50 -14.67
C SER A 89 10.78 14.29 -14.48
N MET A 90 10.25 13.37 -15.28
CA MET A 90 8.90 12.83 -15.14
C MET A 90 9.00 11.32 -15.07
N THR A 91 8.33 10.75 -14.08
CA THR A 91 8.15 9.30 -13.96
C THR A 91 6.68 8.98 -13.80
N GLU A 92 6.25 7.90 -14.40
CA GLU A 92 4.89 7.38 -14.32
C GLU A 92 4.94 5.87 -14.03
N GLY A 93 4.45 5.50 -12.85
CA GLY A 93 4.36 4.11 -12.42
C GLY A 93 2.99 3.51 -12.68
N THR A 94 2.97 2.39 -13.39
CA THR A 94 1.76 1.59 -13.60
C THR A 94 1.92 0.24 -12.91
N ILE A 95 1.04 -0.07 -11.95
CA ILE A 95 1.06 -1.37 -11.27
C ILE A 95 0.65 -2.46 -12.27
N THR A 96 1.52 -3.45 -12.43
CA THR A 96 1.23 -4.65 -13.22
C THR A 96 0.68 -5.76 -12.33
N GLU A 97 1.24 -5.93 -11.14
CA GLU A 97 0.80 -6.93 -10.17
C GLU A 97 1.02 -6.44 -8.73
N ALA A 98 0.20 -6.90 -7.80
CA ALA A 98 0.41 -6.70 -6.38
C ALA A 98 -0.21 -7.82 -5.57
N GLY A 99 0.48 -8.24 -4.51
CA GLY A 99 0.01 -9.28 -3.59
C GLY A 99 0.62 -9.10 -2.20
N ILE A 100 -0.03 -9.66 -1.19
CA ILE A 100 0.49 -9.68 0.17
C ILE A 100 1.42 -10.88 0.32
N GLU A 101 2.67 -10.63 0.72
CA GLU A 101 3.65 -11.66 1.05
C GLU A 101 3.39 -12.25 2.43
N SER A 102 3.07 -11.39 3.41
CA SER A 102 2.80 -11.81 4.79
C SER A 102 1.97 -10.77 5.55
N ILE A 103 1.20 -11.23 6.53
CA ILE A 103 0.51 -10.38 7.51
C ILE A 103 0.92 -10.85 8.91
N SER A 104 1.23 -9.90 9.79
CA SER A 104 1.55 -10.16 11.19
C SER A 104 0.91 -9.07 12.05
N GLY A 105 -0.22 -9.40 12.71
CA GLY A 105 -1.00 -8.45 13.50
C GLY A 105 -1.44 -7.23 12.67
N ASP A 106 -1.04 -6.06 13.11
CA ASP A 106 -1.34 -4.77 12.45
C ASP A 106 -0.32 -4.38 11.36
N SER A 107 0.52 -5.31 10.92
CA SER A 107 1.54 -5.07 9.88
C SER A 107 1.41 -6.08 8.75
N ALA A 108 1.74 -5.65 7.55
CA ALA A 108 1.81 -6.55 6.40
C ALA A 108 2.99 -6.16 5.48
N ARG A 109 3.42 -7.12 4.71
CA ARG A 109 4.39 -6.95 3.63
C ARG A 109 3.70 -7.18 2.30
N VAL A 110 3.75 -6.17 1.45
CA VAL A 110 3.13 -6.17 0.13
C VAL A 110 4.22 -6.18 -0.93
N LEU A 111 4.11 -7.10 -1.88
CA LEU A 111 4.93 -7.13 -3.08
C LEU A 111 4.18 -6.43 -4.20
N VAL A 112 4.85 -5.49 -4.88
CA VAL A 112 4.26 -4.75 -5.99
C VAL A 112 5.22 -4.75 -7.17
N ALA A 113 4.74 -5.17 -8.33
CA ALA A 113 5.42 -5.01 -9.60
C ALA A 113 4.87 -3.77 -10.32
N VAL A 114 5.78 -2.90 -10.74
CA VAL A 114 5.45 -1.61 -11.36
C VAL A 114 6.22 -1.44 -12.64
N ALA A 115 5.53 -1.15 -13.74
CA ALA A 115 6.15 -0.65 -14.96
C ALA A 115 6.35 0.86 -14.82
N VAL A 116 7.60 1.31 -14.81
CA VAL A 116 7.97 2.72 -14.62
C VAL A 116 8.46 3.29 -15.94
N LYS A 117 7.76 4.29 -16.45
CA LYS A 117 8.15 5.08 -17.61
C LYS A 117 8.84 6.35 -17.13
N THR A 118 10.03 6.63 -17.66
CA THR A 118 10.83 7.78 -17.25
C THR A 118 11.13 8.64 -18.46
N SER A 119 11.08 9.96 -18.28
CA SER A 119 11.59 10.96 -19.22
C SER A 119 12.32 12.07 -18.47
N ASN A 120 13.32 12.67 -19.10
CA ASN A 120 14.02 13.85 -18.58
C ASN A 120 14.68 14.62 -19.75
N LEU A 121 15.32 15.75 -19.46
CA LEU A 121 16.00 16.58 -20.47
C LEU A 121 17.03 15.82 -21.31
N ALA A 122 17.77 14.89 -20.69
CA ALA A 122 18.82 14.14 -21.40
C ALA A 122 18.28 12.95 -22.19
N ALA A 123 17.12 12.42 -21.80
CA ALA A 123 16.50 11.24 -22.42
C ALA A 123 14.96 11.39 -22.40
N PRO A 124 14.40 12.09 -23.41
CA PRO A 124 12.95 12.41 -23.44
C PRO A 124 12.04 11.18 -23.59
N GLN A 125 12.58 10.09 -24.13
CA GLN A 125 11.83 8.84 -24.29
C GLN A 125 12.69 7.66 -23.85
N GLN A 126 12.28 7.03 -22.75
CA GLN A 126 12.89 5.78 -22.28
C GLN A 126 11.87 4.65 -22.32
N LEU A 127 12.34 3.44 -22.60
CA LEU A 127 11.51 2.24 -22.51
C LEU A 127 11.10 2.02 -21.03
N PRO A 128 9.86 1.59 -20.77
CA PRO A 128 9.43 1.26 -19.43
C PRO A 128 10.33 0.21 -18.79
N ARG A 129 10.66 0.40 -17.52
CA ARG A 129 11.41 -0.56 -16.72
C ARG A 129 10.51 -1.20 -15.69
N LEU A 130 10.61 -2.50 -15.52
CA LEU A 130 9.90 -3.22 -14.47
C LEU A 130 10.67 -3.13 -13.15
N TRP A 131 9.99 -2.61 -12.14
CA TRP A 131 10.49 -2.57 -10.76
C TRP A 131 9.67 -3.53 -9.92
N ARG A 132 10.35 -4.23 -9.02
CA ARG A 132 9.71 -5.04 -8.00
C ARG A 132 10.00 -4.43 -6.66
N MET A 133 8.94 -4.08 -5.95
CA MET A 133 9.03 -3.39 -4.67
C MET A 133 8.45 -4.27 -3.56
N ARG A 134 9.11 -4.26 -2.42
CA ARG A 134 8.62 -4.82 -1.17
C ARG A 134 8.28 -3.65 -0.26
N ILE A 135 7.03 -3.52 0.10
CA ILE A 135 6.49 -2.41 0.85
C ILE A 135 5.93 -2.95 2.17
N ASP A 136 6.54 -2.55 3.28
CA ASP A 136 6.01 -2.85 4.60
C ASP A 136 4.99 -1.78 4.97
N VAL A 137 3.82 -2.21 5.39
CA VAL A 137 2.70 -1.35 5.79
C VAL A 137 2.27 -1.68 7.21
N GLN A 138 1.82 -0.68 7.94
CA GLN A 138 1.35 -0.81 9.32
C GLN A 138 0.02 -0.08 9.50
N LYS A 139 -0.94 -0.75 10.13
CA LYS A 139 -2.21 -0.14 10.52
C LYS A 139 -2.00 0.76 11.74
N ILE A 140 -2.47 1.99 11.62
CA ILE A 140 -2.41 3.01 12.67
C ILE A 140 -3.84 3.58 12.81
N GLY A 141 -4.55 3.14 13.84
CA GLY A 141 -5.97 3.46 13.99
C GLY A 141 -6.82 2.82 12.90
N GLN A 142 -7.46 3.62 12.06
CA GLN A 142 -8.35 3.16 10.99
C GLN A 142 -7.70 3.16 9.61
N ILE A 143 -6.46 3.64 9.49
CA ILE A 143 -5.69 3.72 8.24
C ILE A 143 -4.46 2.83 8.30
N ALA A 144 -3.89 2.51 7.13
CA ALA A 144 -2.57 1.92 7.07
C ALA A 144 -1.58 2.90 6.43
N LYS A 145 -0.32 2.81 6.83
CA LYS A 145 0.77 3.66 6.34
C LYS A 145 1.98 2.82 5.95
N VAL A 146 2.75 3.32 5.01
CA VAL A 146 4.01 2.72 4.57
C VAL A 146 5.09 3.01 5.61
N THR A 147 5.77 1.96 6.08
CA THR A 147 6.83 2.07 7.11
C THR A 147 8.20 1.69 6.60
N ASN A 148 8.26 0.98 5.46
CA ASN A 148 9.51 0.64 4.81
C ASN A 148 9.29 0.32 3.33
N VAL A 149 10.28 0.59 2.50
CA VAL A 149 10.28 0.29 1.06
C VAL A 149 11.64 -0.30 0.67
N GLY A 150 11.61 -1.45 0.06
CA GLY A 150 12.79 -2.12 -0.50
C GLY A 150 12.55 -2.51 -1.96
N PHE A 151 13.63 -2.66 -2.71
CA PHE A 151 13.57 -3.20 -4.07
C PHE A 151 14.01 -4.67 -4.05
N VAL A 152 13.33 -5.48 -4.86
CA VAL A 152 13.62 -6.90 -5.01
C VAL A 152 14.23 -7.11 -6.39
N ALA A 153 15.33 -7.85 -6.43
CA ALA A 153 16.00 -8.22 -7.69
C ALA A 153 15.15 -9.18 -8.55
#